data_e53cefc3052d09478d3aad74ef2c8ffe
#
_entry.id   e53cefc3052d09478d3aad74ef2c8ffe
#
_cell.length_a   1.000
_cell.length_b   1.000
_cell.length_c   1.000
_cell.angle_alpha   90.00
_cell.angle_beta   90.00
_cell.angle_gamma   90.00
#
_symmetry.space_group_name_H-M   'P 1'
#
loop_
_entity.id
_entity.type
_entity.pdbx_description
1 polymer ?
#
loop_
_entity_poly.entity_id
_entity_poly.type
_entity_poly.pdbx_seq_one_letter_code
_entity_poly.pdbx_strand_id
1 'polypeptide(L)'
;IEILIIKPDFSEVVTGFIPKIANNEALYIAIGIIGATVMPHNLYLHSNIVINKFKISKEKKMKYSKIDSILALNLAFFVNAAILILAATTFYKKGYFNVNEIQDAYHLLEPLLGTNLAPILFGVALLAAGQSSTITGTMSGQIVMEGFIKLKISPWKTRIITRLLAITPAIAIILIGGTKETGDLLVFSQVLLSLQLPFAVIPLIHFVSSKKLMGKYVINNFTRIFSWFIALIIIILNIKLVFDIADNQMKFGINILGTLLYGTLFIALLFLGYIFYYPIIKVKKLEAGK
;
A
#
# COMPACT_ATOMS: atom_id res chain seq x y z
N ILE A 1 18.80 -6.13 -14.51
CA ILE A 1 20.25 -6.29 -14.71
C ILE A 1 20.86 -6.95 -13.47
N GLU A 2 20.69 -6.41 -12.26
CA GLU A 2 21.28 -6.93 -11.01
C GLU A 2 20.93 -8.40 -10.75
N ILE A 3 19.69 -8.83 -10.98
CA ILE A 3 19.28 -10.25 -10.86
C ILE A 3 20.06 -11.17 -11.80
N LEU A 4 20.41 -10.70 -13.01
CA LEU A 4 21.21 -11.48 -13.96
C LEU A 4 22.65 -11.66 -13.49
N ILE A 5 23.17 -10.69 -12.73
CA ILE A 5 24.52 -10.74 -12.15
C ILE A 5 24.55 -11.73 -10.97
N ILE A 6 23.50 -11.69 -10.09
CA ILE A 6 23.45 -12.47 -8.86
C ILE A 6 23.16 -13.95 -9.12
N LYS A 7 22.43 -14.27 -10.20
CA LYS A 7 22.00 -15.65 -10.56
C LYS A 7 21.38 -16.36 -9.34
N PRO A 8 20.24 -15.90 -8.83
CA PRO A 8 19.62 -16.49 -7.64
C PRO A 8 19.23 -17.96 -7.90
N ASP A 9 19.26 -18.76 -6.83
CA ASP A 9 18.74 -20.12 -6.91
C ASP A 9 17.20 -20.08 -6.97
N PHE A 10 16.65 -20.41 -8.13
CA PHE A 10 15.22 -20.35 -8.35
C PHE A 10 14.45 -21.38 -7.50
N SER A 11 15.07 -22.47 -7.06
CA SER A 11 14.43 -23.44 -6.16
C SER A 11 14.10 -22.79 -4.81
N GLU A 12 15.01 -21.97 -4.28
CA GLU A 12 14.79 -21.22 -3.05
C GLU A 12 13.78 -20.08 -3.25
N VAL A 13 13.80 -19.41 -4.40
CA VAL A 13 12.80 -18.37 -4.72
C VAL A 13 11.39 -18.95 -4.69
N VAL A 14 11.19 -20.14 -5.21
CA VAL A 14 9.88 -20.83 -5.17
C VAL A 14 9.43 -21.13 -3.74
N THR A 15 10.34 -21.50 -2.85
CA THR A 15 9.97 -21.70 -1.42
C THR A 15 9.54 -20.42 -0.72
N GLY A 16 9.97 -19.26 -1.22
CA GLY A 16 9.56 -17.94 -0.71
C GLY A 16 8.08 -17.62 -0.95
N PHE A 17 7.39 -18.32 -1.86
CA PHE A 17 5.94 -18.16 -2.02
C PHE A 17 5.13 -18.79 -0.88
N ILE A 18 5.75 -19.60 -0.01
CA ILE A 18 5.09 -20.13 1.18
C ILE A 18 5.25 -19.10 2.31
N PRO A 19 4.14 -18.45 2.75
CA PRO A 19 4.22 -17.44 3.79
C PRO A 19 4.78 -17.99 5.10
N LYS A 20 5.86 -17.40 5.61
CA LYS A 20 6.45 -17.71 6.92
C LYS A 20 6.63 -16.40 7.68
N ILE A 21 5.84 -16.22 8.73
CA ILE A 21 5.98 -15.07 9.64
C ILE A 21 6.71 -15.56 10.87
N ALA A 22 7.99 -15.24 10.97
CA ALA A 22 8.87 -15.74 12.03
C ALA A 22 8.63 -15.05 13.39
N ASN A 23 8.34 -13.75 13.36
CA ASN A 23 8.18 -12.92 14.56
C ASN A 23 7.30 -11.70 14.29
N ASN A 24 7.07 -10.86 15.32
CA ASN A 24 6.23 -9.67 15.19
C ASN A 24 6.85 -8.59 14.29
N GLU A 25 8.16 -8.50 14.21
CA GLU A 25 8.86 -7.58 13.33
C GLU A 25 8.65 -7.96 11.86
N ALA A 26 8.79 -9.24 11.53
CA ALA A 26 8.48 -9.76 10.19
C ALA A 26 7.01 -9.50 9.81
N LEU A 27 6.07 -9.62 10.76
CA LEU A 27 4.66 -9.27 10.56
C LEU A 27 4.50 -7.78 10.26
N TYR A 28 5.15 -6.91 11.04
CA TYR A 28 5.11 -5.46 10.87
C TYR A 28 5.60 -5.04 9.47
N ILE A 29 6.74 -5.58 9.05
CA ILE A 29 7.31 -5.32 7.72
C ILE A 29 6.40 -5.87 6.61
N ALA A 30 5.85 -7.09 6.76
CA ALA A 30 4.93 -7.68 5.79
C ALA A 30 3.68 -6.83 5.60
N ILE A 31 3.11 -6.28 6.67
CA ILE A 31 1.96 -5.38 6.61
C ILE A 31 2.35 -4.04 5.96
N GLY A 32 3.54 -3.53 6.25
CA GLY A 32 4.12 -2.38 5.55
C GLY A 32 4.22 -2.60 4.04
N ILE A 33 4.69 -3.77 3.60
CA ILE A 33 4.77 -4.14 2.18
C ILE A 33 3.37 -4.18 1.54
N ILE A 34 2.36 -4.71 2.24
CA ILE A 34 0.97 -4.71 1.75
C ILE A 34 0.48 -3.26 1.56
N GLY A 35 0.71 -2.38 2.55
CA GLY A 35 0.34 -0.97 2.49
C GLY A 35 1.04 -0.22 1.36
N ALA A 36 2.34 -0.50 1.14
CA ALA A 36 3.12 0.06 0.06
C ALA A 36 2.64 -0.40 -1.33
N THR A 37 2.19 -1.66 -1.43
CA THR A 37 1.77 -2.25 -2.71
C THR A 37 0.35 -1.82 -3.09
N VAL A 38 -0.59 -1.86 -2.13
CA VAL A 38 -2.01 -1.54 -2.37
C VAL A 38 -2.39 -0.29 -1.60
N MET A 39 -2.11 0.86 -2.18
CA MET A 39 -2.40 2.15 -1.56
C MET A 39 -3.86 2.55 -1.78
N PRO A 40 -4.66 2.84 -0.72
CA PRO A 40 -6.07 3.22 -0.86
C PRO A 40 -6.30 4.40 -1.79
N HIS A 41 -5.46 5.41 -1.71
CA HIS A 41 -5.58 6.61 -2.53
C HIS A 41 -5.31 6.36 -4.02
N ASN A 42 -4.53 5.34 -4.39
CA ASN A 42 -4.32 4.97 -5.78
C ASN A 42 -5.58 4.36 -6.42
N LEU A 43 -6.45 3.71 -5.64
CA LEU A 43 -7.75 3.23 -6.12
C LEU A 43 -8.63 4.42 -6.57
N TYR A 44 -8.65 5.50 -5.79
CA TYR A 44 -9.37 6.73 -6.13
C TYR A 44 -8.75 7.45 -7.32
N LEU A 45 -7.42 7.56 -7.36
CA LEU A 45 -6.67 8.17 -8.47
C LEU A 45 -6.95 7.45 -9.79
N HIS A 46 -6.80 6.12 -9.81
CA HIS A 46 -7.02 5.32 -11.03
C HIS A 46 -8.45 5.49 -11.56
N SER A 47 -9.45 5.41 -10.69
CA SER A 47 -10.86 5.58 -11.09
C SER A 47 -11.12 6.97 -11.69
N ASN A 48 -10.56 8.03 -11.11
CA ASN A 48 -10.71 9.39 -11.60
C ASN A 48 -10.06 9.60 -12.97
N ILE A 49 -8.84 9.07 -13.17
CA ILE A 49 -8.13 9.17 -14.44
C ILE A 49 -8.89 8.45 -15.55
N VAL A 50 -9.38 7.23 -15.30
CA VAL A 50 -10.12 6.44 -16.31
C VAL A 50 -11.41 7.14 -16.75
N ILE A 51 -12.12 7.78 -15.81
CA ILE A 51 -13.37 8.48 -16.14
C ILE A 51 -13.10 9.71 -17.01
N ASN A 52 -12.11 10.51 -16.66
CA ASN A 52 -11.93 11.86 -17.19
C ASN A 52 -11.02 11.94 -18.42
N LYS A 53 -10.08 11.02 -18.59
CA LYS A 53 -8.99 11.17 -19.58
C LYS A 53 -9.41 10.84 -21.03
N PHE A 54 -10.38 9.94 -21.24
CA PHE A 54 -10.68 9.44 -22.59
C PHE A 54 -12.13 9.68 -23.00
N LYS A 55 -12.35 10.35 -24.14
CA LYS A 55 -13.66 10.55 -24.77
C LYS A 55 -14.00 9.37 -25.71
N ILE A 56 -14.02 8.14 -25.19
CA ILE A 56 -14.34 6.90 -25.92
C ILE A 56 -15.53 6.19 -25.26
N SER A 57 -16.11 5.21 -25.97
CA SER A 57 -17.26 4.45 -25.43
C SER A 57 -16.91 3.73 -24.11
N LYS A 58 -17.91 3.56 -23.23
CA LYS A 58 -17.74 2.89 -21.93
C LYS A 58 -17.13 1.48 -22.07
N GLU A 59 -17.47 0.76 -23.11
CA GLU A 59 -16.95 -0.59 -23.38
C GLU A 59 -15.45 -0.58 -23.68
N LYS A 60 -15.00 0.35 -24.53
CA LYS A 60 -13.59 0.53 -24.84
C LYS A 60 -12.82 0.99 -23.60
N LYS A 61 -13.37 1.93 -22.80
CA LYS A 61 -12.76 2.35 -21.53
C LYS A 61 -12.54 1.16 -20.61
N MET A 62 -13.55 0.32 -20.41
CA MET A 62 -13.46 -0.86 -19.55
C MET A 62 -12.41 -1.86 -20.05
N LYS A 63 -12.41 -2.15 -21.37
CA LYS A 63 -11.43 -3.07 -21.95
C LYS A 63 -10.00 -2.57 -21.80
N TYR A 64 -9.73 -1.32 -22.14
CA TYR A 64 -8.39 -0.75 -22.04
C TYR A 64 -7.92 -0.57 -20.59
N SER A 65 -8.79 -0.13 -19.69
CA SER A 65 -8.46 -0.05 -18.27
C SER A 65 -8.13 -1.41 -17.66
N LYS A 66 -8.85 -2.47 -18.07
CA LYS A 66 -8.53 -3.84 -17.62
C LYS A 66 -7.17 -4.31 -18.12
N ILE A 67 -6.85 -4.07 -19.40
CA ILE A 67 -5.55 -4.43 -19.98
C ILE A 67 -4.43 -3.65 -19.29
N ASP A 68 -4.61 -2.33 -19.16
CA ASP A 68 -3.66 -1.44 -18.48
C ASP A 68 -3.37 -1.91 -17.04
N SER A 69 -4.41 -2.17 -16.25
CA SER A 69 -4.26 -2.67 -14.89
C SER A 69 -3.53 -4.02 -14.84
N ILE A 70 -3.88 -4.96 -15.71
CA ILE A 70 -3.24 -6.27 -15.73
C ILE A 70 -1.75 -6.13 -16.08
N LEU A 71 -1.41 -5.37 -17.12
CA LEU A 71 -0.02 -5.20 -17.54
C LEU A 71 0.79 -4.44 -16.49
N ALA A 72 0.28 -3.30 -16.01
CA ALA A 72 0.99 -2.48 -15.03
C ALA A 72 1.22 -3.22 -13.71
N LEU A 73 0.21 -3.91 -13.17
CA LEU A 73 0.34 -4.64 -11.91
C LEU A 73 1.25 -5.86 -12.03
N ASN A 74 1.24 -6.58 -13.16
CA ASN A 74 2.18 -7.68 -13.36
C ASN A 74 3.63 -7.17 -13.49
N LEU A 75 3.86 -6.08 -14.22
CA LEU A 75 5.20 -5.48 -14.30
C LEU A 75 5.67 -5.00 -12.91
N ALA A 76 4.80 -4.35 -12.14
CA ALA A 76 5.12 -3.95 -10.76
C ALA A 76 5.42 -5.15 -9.87
N PHE A 77 4.68 -6.26 -9.99
CA PHE A 77 4.96 -7.49 -9.27
C PHE A 77 6.36 -8.03 -9.57
N PHE A 78 6.77 -8.10 -10.83
CA PHE A 78 8.11 -8.57 -11.20
C PHE A 78 9.21 -7.66 -10.67
N VAL A 79 9.01 -6.34 -10.69
CA VAL A 79 9.98 -5.39 -10.14
C VAL A 79 10.10 -5.56 -8.62
N ASN A 80 8.98 -5.64 -7.90
CA ASN A 80 8.98 -5.84 -6.44
C ASN A 80 9.60 -7.17 -6.05
N ALA A 81 9.25 -8.26 -6.76
CA ALA A 81 9.86 -9.57 -6.54
C ALA A 81 11.37 -9.53 -6.80
N ALA A 82 11.80 -8.84 -7.85
CA ALA A 82 13.20 -8.65 -8.18
C ALA A 82 13.98 -7.97 -7.04
N ILE A 83 13.43 -6.91 -6.45
CA ILE A 83 14.05 -6.20 -5.32
C ILE A 83 14.15 -7.10 -4.09
N LEU A 84 13.09 -7.87 -3.76
CA LEU A 84 13.10 -8.80 -2.64
C LEU A 84 14.12 -9.94 -2.82
N ILE A 85 14.19 -10.51 -4.02
CA ILE A 85 15.17 -11.56 -4.36
C ILE A 85 16.60 -11.00 -4.28
N LEU A 86 16.82 -9.78 -4.80
CA LEU A 86 18.10 -9.09 -4.69
C LEU A 86 18.51 -8.93 -3.24
N ALA A 87 17.64 -8.38 -2.39
CA ALA A 87 17.91 -8.17 -0.98
C ALA A 87 18.20 -9.50 -0.24
N ALA A 88 17.39 -10.53 -0.49
CA ALA A 88 17.59 -11.84 0.12
C ALA A 88 18.91 -12.50 -0.27
N THR A 89 19.28 -12.46 -1.54
CA THR A 89 20.49 -13.12 -2.04
C THR A 89 21.76 -12.31 -1.77
N THR A 90 21.69 -10.99 -1.82
CA THR A 90 22.88 -10.13 -1.70
C THR A 90 23.20 -9.80 -0.24
N PHE A 91 22.18 -9.50 0.57
CA PHE A 91 22.39 -9.10 1.97
C PHE A 91 22.16 -10.26 2.92
N TYR A 92 20.96 -10.84 2.96
CA TYR A 92 20.56 -11.83 3.95
C TYR A 92 21.44 -13.09 3.92
N LYS A 93 21.66 -13.71 2.74
CA LYS A 93 22.51 -14.90 2.61
C LYS A 93 24.00 -14.65 2.96
N LYS A 94 24.46 -13.42 2.83
CA LYS A 94 25.84 -13.04 3.18
C LYS A 94 25.98 -12.56 4.63
N GLY A 95 24.90 -12.64 5.45
CA GLY A 95 24.94 -12.31 6.88
C GLY A 95 24.76 -10.82 7.21
N TYR A 96 24.39 -9.99 6.24
CA TYR A 96 24.09 -8.58 6.47
C TYR A 96 22.61 -8.43 6.87
N PHE A 97 22.30 -8.61 8.16
CA PHE A 97 20.92 -8.58 8.65
C PHE A 97 20.42 -7.17 9.02
N ASN A 98 21.33 -6.22 9.21
CA ASN A 98 21.02 -4.86 9.68
C ASN A 98 21.14 -3.82 8.55
N VAL A 99 20.60 -4.12 7.36
CA VAL A 99 20.54 -3.18 6.24
C VAL A 99 19.17 -2.50 6.29
N ASN A 100 19.03 -1.51 7.18
CA ASN A 100 17.75 -0.86 7.46
C ASN A 100 17.56 0.43 6.64
N GLU A 101 18.67 1.08 6.28
CA GLU A 101 18.62 2.34 5.54
C GLU A 101 18.94 2.13 4.05
N ILE A 102 18.35 2.97 3.20
CA ILE A 102 18.58 2.95 1.75
C ILE A 102 20.06 3.23 1.43
N GLN A 103 20.70 4.07 2.24
CA GLN A 103 22.12 4.41 2.13
C GLN A 103 23.03 3.21 2.40
N ASP A 104 22.68 2.37 3.38
CA ASP A 104 23.43 1.15 3.70
C ASP A 104 23.37 0.17 2.52
N ALA A 105 22.17 -0.01 1.95
CA ALA A 105 21.99 -0.83 0.75
C ALA A 105 22.85 -0.32 -0.41
N TYR A 106 22.86 1.00 -0.65
CA TYR A 106 23.66 1.62 -1.72
C TYR A 106 25.15 1.33 -1.55
N HIS A 107 25.70 1.51 -0.34
CA HIS A 107 27.12 1.31 -0.06
C HIS A 107 27.55 -0.17 -0.10
N LEU A 108 26.63 -1.09 0.19
CA LEU A 108 26.92 -2.53 0.17
C LEU A 108 26.81 -3.16 -1.22
N LEU A 109 26.11 -2.54 -2.16
CA LEU A 109 25.90 -3.12 -3.49
C LEU A 109 27.20 -3.28 -4.29
N GLU A 110 28.11 -2.31 -4.26
CA GLU A 110 29.39 -2.38 -4.98
C GLU A 110 30.28 -3.53 -4.50
N PRO A 111 30.62 -3.65 -3.20
CA PRO A 111 31.49 -4.73 -2.74
C PRO A 111 30.85 -6.11 -2.84
N LEU A 112 29.51 -6.20 -2.76
CA LEU A 112 28.82 -7.49 -2.79
C LEU A 112 28.56 -8.02 -4.20
N LEU A 113 28.38 -7.14 -5.19
CA LEU A 113 28.13 -7.49 -6.59
C LEU A 113 29.39 -7.39 -7.47
N GLY A 114 30.46 -6.80 -6.96
CA GLY A 114 31.74 -6.68 -7.66
C GLY A 114 31.67 -5.75 -8.89
N THR A 115 30.73 -4.80 -8.90
CA THR A 115 30.56 -3.86 -9.99
C THR A 115 30.12 -2.49 -9.53
N ASN A 116 30.77 -1.43 -10.01
CA ASN A 116 30.41 -0.04 -9.72
C ASN A 116 29.10 0.40 -10.42
N LEU A 117 28.56 -0.41 -11.33
CA LEU A 117 27.30 -0.11 -12.00
C LEU A 117 26.08 -0.34 -11.09
N ALA A 118 26.15 -1.28 -10.14
CA ALA A 118 25.03 -1.64 -9.29
C ALA A 118 24.54 -0.46 -8.43
N PRO A 119 25.37 0.26 -7.65
CA PRO A 119 24.92 1.41 -6.88
C PRO A 119 24.41 2.56 -7.77
N ILE A 120 25.02 2.76 -8.96
CA ILE A 120 24.56 3.79 -9.90
C ILE A 120 23.15 3.46 -10.41
N LEU A 121 22.91 2.21 -10.84
CA LEU A 121 21.60 1.75 -11.31
C LEU A 121 20.55 1.82 -10.20
N PHE A 122 20.92 1.45 -8.99
CA PHE A 122 20.06 1.57 -7.82
C PHE A 122 19.67 3.04 -7.54
N GLY A 123 20.64 3.97 -7.55
CA GLY A 123 20.39 5.40 -7.37
C GLY A 123 19.48 5.98 -8.46
N VAL A 124 19.69 5.63 -9.73
CA VAL A 124 18.85 6.05 -10.86
C VAL A 124 17.43 5.50 -10.72
N ALA A 125 17.28 4.22 -10.35
CA ALA A 125 15.98 3.61 -10.12
C ALA A 125 15.23 4.28 -8.97
N LEU A 126 15.91 4.58 -7.86
CA LEU A 126 15.36 5.28 -6.71
C LEU A 126 14.91 6.69 -7.06
N LEU A 127 15.71 7.44 -7.82
CA LEU A 127 15.35 8.77 -8.32
C LEU A 127 14.10 8.72 -9.19
N ALA A 128 14.03 7.79 -10.14
CA ALA A 128 12.88 7.63 -11.02
C ALA A 128 11.61 7.25 -10.24
N ALA A 129 11.73 6.34 -9.27
CA ALA A 129 10.63 5.94 -8.39
C ALA A 129 10.13 7.12 -7.54
N GLY A 130 11.05 7.89 -6.94
CA GLY A 130 10.73 9.08 -6.15
C GLY A 130 9.99 10.15 -6.95
N GLN A 131 10.44 10.44 -8.18
CA GLN A 131 9.77 11.35 -9.12
C GLN A 131 8.34 10.89 -9.42
N SER A 132 8.16 9.63 -9.78
CA SER A 132 6.85 9.04 -10.09
C SER A 132 5.91 9.11 -8.87
N SER A 133 6.39 8.69 -7.70
CA SER A 133 5.61 8.70 -6.44
C SER A 133 5.18 10.11 -6.03
N THR A 134 6.05 11.12 -6.21
CA THR A 134 5.72 12.50 -5.88
C THR A 134 4.58 13.03 -6.74
N ILE A 135 4.56 12.70 -8.04
CA ILE A 135 3.50 13.13 -8.96
C ILE A 135 2.19 12.42 -8.60
N THR A 136 2.20 11.10 -8.47
CA THR A 136 0.99 10.31 -8.20
C THR A 136 0.42 10.61 -6.82
N GLY A 137 1.24 10.75 -5.80
CA GLY A 137 0.82 11.13 -4.45
C GLY A 137 0.17 12.51 -4.40
N THR A 138 0.74 13.50 -5.11
CA THR A 138 0.15 14.84 -5.20
C THR A 138 -1.21 14.83 -5.90
N MET A 139 -1.34 14.08 -7.01
CA MET A 139 -2.60 13.94 -7.73
C MET A 139 -3.66 13.21 -6.91
N SER A 140 -3.26 12.16 -6.21
CA SER A 140 -4.15 11.41 -5.31
C SER A 140 -4.68 12.29 -4.18
N GLY A 141 -3.80 13.06 -3.54
CA GLY A 141 -4.18 14.02 -2.49
C GLY A 141 -5.16 15.07 -3.01
N GLN A 142 -4.94 15.60 -4.21
CA GLN A 142 -5.85 16.56 -4.85
C GLN A 142 -7.24 15.93 -5.05
N ILE A 143 -7.33 14.72 -5.60
CA ILE A 143 -8.60 14.04 -5.89
C ILE A 143 -9.36 13.74 -4.60
N VAL A 144 -8.67 13.30 -3.55
CA VAL A 144 -9.27 13.04 -2.23
C VAL A 144 -9.81 14.33 -1.62
N MET A 145 -9.05 15.42 -1.67
CA MET A 145 -9.50 16.72 -1.13
C MET A 145 -10.69 17.28 -1.91
N GLU A 146 -10.68 17.22 -3.23
CA GLU A 146 -11.80 17.67 -4.06
C GLU A 146 -13.05 16.81 -3.86
N GLY A 147 -12.88 15.48 -3.74
CA GLY A 147 -13.99 14.54 -3.63
C GLY A 147 -14.65 14.51 -2.25
N PHE A 148 -13.86 14.49 -1.18
CA PHE A 148 -14.36 14.32 0.19
C PHE A 148 -14.54 15.64 0.94
N ILE A 149 -13.62 16.59 0.77
CA ILE A 149 -13.67 17.87 1.52
C ILE A 149 -14.40 18.95 0.72
N LYS A 150 -14.61 18.74 -0.59
CA LYS A 150 -15.29 19.67 -1.51
C LYS A 150 -14.68 21.08 -1.49
N LEU A 151 -13.37 21.17 -1.31
CA LEU A 151 -12.64 22.44 -1.30
C LEU A 151 -12.69 23.08 -2.69
N LYS A 152 -13.34 24.23 -2.80
CA LYS A 152 -13.38 25.04 -4.03
C LYS A 152 -12.14 25.93 -4.14
N ILE A 153 -10.97 25.30 -4.16
CA ILE A 153 -9.67 26.00 -4.30
C ILE A 153 -9.13 25.68 -5.70
N SER A 154 -8.39 26.62 -6.30
CA SER A 154 -7.78 26.34 -7.61
C SER A 154 -6.82 25.15 -7.56
N PRO A 155 -6.76 24.29 -8.59
CA PRO A 155 -5.98 23.03 -8.57
C PRO A 155 -4.51 23.21 -8.19
N TRP A 156 -3.87 24.29 -8.60
CA TRP A 156 -2.47 24.53 -8.28
C TRP A 156 -2.23 24.84 -6.79
N LYS A 157 -3.15 25.60 -6.15
CA LYS A 157 -3.09 25.88 -4.70
C LYS A 157 -3.31 24.59 -3.90
N THR A 158 -4.26 23.75 -4.31
CA THR A 158 -4.48 22.44 -3.68
C THR A 158 -3.23 21.56 -3.73
N ARG A 159 -2.52 21.54 -4.87
CA ARG A 159 -1.25 20.80 -5.00
C ARG A 159 -0.16 21.31 -4.09
N ILE A 160 -0.01 22.62 -3.95
CA ILE A 160 0.98 23.21 -3.04
C ILE A 160 0.63 22.87 -1.58
N ILE A 161 -0.63 23.07 -1.19
CA ILE A 161 -1.09 22.76 0.17
C ILE A 161 -0.87 21.27 0.50
N THR A 162 -1.25 20.36 -0.38
CA THR A 162 -1.04 18.91 -0.15
C THR A 162 0.43 18.55 -0.03
N ARG A 163 1.29 19.14 -0.84
CA ARG A 163 2.75 18.93 -0.73
C ARG A 163 3.31 19.47 0.58
N LEU A 164 2.96 20.68 0.96
CA LEU A 164 3.42 21.26 2.22
C LEU A 164 2.95 20.44 3.42
N LEU A 165 1.68 20.01 3.44
CA LEU A 165 1.14 19.17 4.50
C LEU A 165 1.86 17.80 4.61
N ALA A 166 2.32 17.24 3.49
CA ALA A 166 3.08 16.01 3.48
C ALA A 166 4.56 16.19 3.86
N ILE A 167 5.19 17.25 3.36
CA ILE A 167 6.64 17.48 3.52
C ILE A 167 6.95 18.05 4.91
N THR A 168 6.12 18.92 5.45
CA THR A 168 6.40 19.58 6.74
C THR A 168 6.58 18.60 7.91
N PRO A 169 5.68 17.62 8.14
CA PRO A 169 5.89 16.61 9.18
C PRO A 169 7.15 15.77 8.94
N ALA A 170 7.40 15.36 7.68
CA ALA A 170 8.57 14.57 7.34
C ALA A 170 9.88 15.31 7.63
N ILE A 171 9.98 16.58 7.23
CA ILE A 171 11.14 17.43 7.54
C ILE A 171 11.29 17.60 9.06
N ALA A 172 10.20 17.85 9.79
CA ALA A 172 10.24 18.00 11.24
C ALA A 172 10.79 16.76 11.93
N ILE A 173 10.34 15.57 11.54
CA ILE A 173 10.83 14.30 12.10
C ILE A 173 12.31 14.07 11.77
N ILE A 174 12.73 14.32 10.53
CA ILE A 174 14.14 14.16 10.12
C ILE A 174 15.06 15.15 10.85
N LEU A 175 14.60 16.38 11.07
CA LEU A 175 15.37 17.38 11.80
C LEU A 175 15.53 17.03 13.31
N ILE A 176 14.52 16.39 13.90
CA ILE A 176 14.51 16.00 15.32
C ILE A 176 15.23 14.67 15.54
N GLY A 177 14.93 13.65 14.72
CA GLY A 177 15.43 12.26 14.86
C GLY A 177 16.72 11.98 14.08
N GLY A 178 17.08 12.84 13.13
CA GLY A 178 18.20 12.63 12.22
C GLY A 178 17.86 11.74 11.02
N THR A 179 18.83 11.58 10.10
CA THR A 179 18.66 10.81 8.87
C THR A 179 18.62 9.29 9.06
N LYS A 180 19.07 8.80 10.22
CA LYS A 180 19.15 7.35 10.52
C LYS A 180 17.80 6.68 10.79
N GLU A 181 16.72 7.44 10.96
CA GLU A 181 15.37 6.91 11.22
C GLU A 181 14.47 6.98 9.96
N THR A 182 15.04 7.31 8.80
CA THR A 182 14.26 7.52 7.58
C THR A 182 13.62 6.21 7.09
N GLY A 183 14.33 5.09 7.20
CA GLY A 183 13.83 3.77 6.84
C GLY A 183 12.63 3.35 7.69
N ASP A 184 12.76 3.48 9.00
CA ASP A 184 11.68 3.15 9.95
C ASP A 184 10.44 4.03 9.73
N LEU A 185 10.63 5.33 9.46
CA LEU A 185 9.56 6.26 9.16
C LEU A 185 8.82 5.89 7.86
N LEU A 186 9.58 5.48 6.84
CA LEU A 186 9.00 4.98 5.59
C LEU A 186 8.14 3.73 5.84
N VAL A 187 8.65 2.73 6.55
CA VAL A 187 7.91 1.51 6.90
C VAL A 187 6.66 1.85 7.70
N PHE A 188 6.79 2.68 8.75
CA PHE A 188 5.66 3.12 9.57
C PHE A 188 4.56 3.79 8.74
N SER A 189 4.93 4.68 7.81
CA SER A 189 3.95 5.32 6.92
C SER A 189 3.17 4.31 6.07
N GLN A 190 3.83 3.26 5.58
CA GLN A 190 3.19 2.20 4.80
C GLN A 190 2.27 1.31 5.65
N VAL A 191 2.64 1.06 6.90
CA VAL A 191 1.79 0.36 7.88
C VAL A 191 0.50 1.15 8.13
N LEU A 192 0.58 2.48 8.29
CA LEU A 192 -0.60 3.34 8.43
C LEU A 192 -1.51 3.26 7.18
N LEU A 193 -0.94 3.19 5.99
CA LEU A 193 -1.70 3.00 4.75
C LEU A 193 -2.39 1.63 4.71
N SER A 194 -1.71 0.57 5.19
CA SER A 194 -2.32 -0.76 5.30
C SER A 194 -3.52 -0.79 6.25
N LEU A 195 -3.44 -0.08 7.39
CA LEU A 195 -4.56 0.04 8.33
C LEU A 195 -5.79 0.73 7.72
N GLN A 196 -5.59 1.64 6.76
CA GLN A 196 -6.69 2.31 6.05
C GLN A 196 -7.28 1.47 4.92
N LEU A 197 -6.54 0.46 4.42
CA LEU A 197 -6.90 -0.31 3.24
C LEU A 197 -8.27 -1.00 3.35
N PRO A 198 -8.66 -1.65 4.46
CA PRO A 198 -9.98 -2.26 4.60
C PRO A 198 -11.13 -1.29 4.37
N PHE A 199 -10.99 -0.03 4.81
CA PHE A 199 -12.02 1.01 4.67
C PHE A 199 -12.25 1.43 3.21
N ALA A 200 -11.27 1.23 2.34
CA ALA A 200 -11.39 1.47 0.90
C ALA A 200 -11.86 0.21 0.14
N VAL A 201 -11.31 -0.95 0.48
CA VAL A 201 -11.54 -2.20 -0.25
C VAL A 201 -12.94 -2.76 -0.02
N ILE A 202 -13.45 -2.72 1.22
CA ILE A 202 -14.78 -3.24 1.54
C ILE A 202 -15.89 -2.54 0.72
N PRO A 203 -15.99 -1.19 0.72
CA PRO A 203 -16.98 -0.51 -0.13
C PRO A 203 -16.76 -0.79 -1.62
N LEU A 204 -15.51 -0.87 -2.08
CA LEU A 204 -15.20 -1.17 -3.47
C LEU A 204 -15.77 -2.53 -3.88
N ILE A 205 -15.54 -3.60 -3.08
CA ILE A 205 -16.09 -4.94 -3.35
C ILE A 205 -17.62 -4.89 -3.39
N HIS A 206 -18.27 -4.18 -2.47
CA HIS A 206 -19.72 -4.01 -2.50
C HIS A 206 -20.20 -3.33 -3.78
N PHE A 207 -19.55 -2.24 -4.21
CA PHE A 207 -19.95 -1.52 -5.43
C PHE A 207 -19.82 -2.38 -6.67
N VAL A 208 -18.65 -3.03 -6.86
CA VAL A 208 -18.41 -3.86 -8.06
C VAL A 208 -19.22 -5.16 -8.07
N SER A 209 -19.70 -5.61 -6.92
CA SER A 209 -20.58 -6.78 -6.75
C SER A 209 -22.06 -6.47 -6.96
N SER A 210 -22.44 -5.19 -6.98
CA SER A 210 -23.84 -4.78 -7.12
C SER A 210 -24.28 -4.77 -8.57
N LYS A 211 -25.18 -5.70 -8.96
CA LYS A 211 -25.78 -5.73 -10.31
C LYS A 211 -26.56 -4.45 -10.62
N LYS A 212 -27.16 -3.81 -9.59
CA LYS A 212 -27.92 -2.56 -9.73
C LYS A 212 -27.03 -1.38 -10.14
N LEU A 213 -25.79 -1.32 -9.60
CA LEU A 213 -24.84 -0.25 -9.90
C LEU A 213 -24.03 -0.54 -11.16
N MET A 214 -23.57 -1.79 -11.33
CA MET A 214 -22.64 -2.19 -12.38
C MET A 214 -23.33 -2.75 -13.63
N GLY A 215 -24.61 -3.16 -13.55
CA GLY A 215 -25.35 -3.74 -14.66
C GLY A 215 -24.61 -4.96 -15.25
N LYS A 216 -24.26 -4.89 -16.55
CA LYS A 216 -23.52 -5.94 -17.26
C LYS A 216 -22.04 -6.07 -16.86
N TYR A 217 -21.50 -5.10 -16.12
CA TYR A 217 -20.10 -5.09 -15.69
C TYR A 217 -19.89 -5.58 -14.25
N VAL A 218 -20.92 -6.18 -13.65
CA VAL A 218 -20.79 -6.80 -12.32
C VAL A 218 -19.71 -7.89 -12.34
N ILE A 219 -18.91 -7.97 -11.28
CA ILE A 219 -17.89 -9.02 -11.16
C ILE A 219 -18.52 -10.40 -11.01
N ASN A 220 -17.83 -11.43 -11.52
CA ASN A 220 -18.28 -12.81 -11.38
C ASN A 220 -18.16 -13.30 -9.93
N ASN A 221 -18.82 -14.42 -9.62
CA ASN A 221 -18.83 -14.98 -8.26
C ASN A 221 -17.44 -15.39 -7.78
N PHE A 222 -16.59 -15.92 -8.66
CA PHE A 222 -15.22 -16.31 -8.32
C PHE A 222 -14.41 -15.09 -7.89
N THR A 223 -14.39 -14.02 -8.71
CA THR A 223 -13.69 -12.78 -8.36
C THR A 223 -14.22 -12.19 -7.06
N ARG A 224 -15.54 -12.21 -6.84
CA ARG A 224 -16.16 -11.70 -5.61
C ARG A 224 -15.70 -12.46 -4.37
N ILE A 225 -15.75 -13.79 -4.41
CA ILE A 225 -15.31 -14.64 -3.28
C ILE A 225 -13.82 -14.43 -3.01
N PHE A 226 -13.01 -14.43 -4.06
CA PHE A 226 -11.57 -14.23 -3.94
C PHE A 226 -11.20 -12.85 -3.40
N SER A 227 -11.92 -11.79 -3.82
CA SER A 227 -11.72 -10.44 -3.28
C SER A 227 -12.06 -10.35 -1.79
N TRP A 228 -13.16 -11.00 -1.36
CA TRP A 228 -13.52 -11.06 0.07
C TRP A 228 -12.50 -11.85 0.88
N PHE A 229 -11.98 -12.95 0.33
CA PHE A 229 -10.94 -13.74 0.98
C PHE A 229 -9.66 -12.92 1.21
N ILE A 230 -9.20 -12.18 0.19
CA ILE A 230 -8.04 -11.28 0.33
C ILE A 230 -8.33 -10.17 1.35
N ALA A 231 -9.50 -9.54 1.28
CA ALA A 231 -9.88 -8.49 2.23
C ALA A 231 -9.87 -9.01 3.66
N LEU A 232 -10.37 -10.22 3.90
CA LEU A 232 -10.36 -10.87 5.21
C LEU A 232 -8.94 -11.09 5.74
N ILE A 233 -8.03 -11.57 4.90
CA ILE A 233 -6.60 -11.73 5.27
C ILE A 233 -6.01 -10.39 5.71
N ILE A 234 -6.20 -9.34 4.93
CA ILE A 234 -5.69 -8.00 5.25
C ILE A 234 -6.26 -7.51 6.59
N ILE A 235 -7.55 -7.68 6.82
CA ILE A 235 -8.20 -7.29 8.08
C ILE A 235 -7.59 -8.05 9.26
N ILE A 236 -7.45 -9.36 9.16
CA ILE A 236 -6.89 -10.20 10.22
C ILE A 236 -5.46 -9.80 10.55
N LEU A 237 -4.62 -9.58 9.53
CA LEU A 237 -3.24 -9.16 9.72
C LEU A 237 -3.15 -7.79 10.41
N ASN A 238 -3.97 -6.83 9.98
CA ASN A 238 -4.00 -5.51 10.59
C ASN A 238 -4.53 -5.53 12.04
N ILE A 239 -5.55 -6.34 12.34
CA ILE A 239 -6.06 -6.52 13.70
C ILE A 239 -4.94 -7.10 14.58
N LYS A 240 -4.28 -8.17 14.11
CA LYS A 240 -3.17 -8.80 14.85
C LYS A 240 -2.07 -7.79 15.14
N LEU A 241 -1.68 -6.99 14.15
CA LEU A 241 -0.64 -5.97 14.33
C LEU A 241 -1.00 -4.97 15.44
N VAL A 242 -2.22 -4.43 15.43
CA VAL A 242 -2.64 -3.45 16.44
C VAL A 242 -2.68 -4.09 17.82
N PHE A 243 -3.12 -5.36 17.93
CA PHE A 243 -3.03 -6.10 19.18
C PHE A 243 -1.61 -6.26 19.69
N ASP A 244 -0.68 -6.68 18.82
CA ASP A 244 0.73 -6.89 19.20
C ASP A 244 1.39 -5.57 19.65
N ILE A 245 1.11 -4.46 18.96
CA ILE A 245 1.60 -3.13 19.36
C ILE A 245 1.01 -2.71 20.71
N ALA A 246 -0.32 -2.86 20.90
CA ALA A 246 -0.99 -2.48 22.14
C ALA A 246 -0.51 -3.32 23.33
N ASP A 247 -0.37 -4.63 23.14
CA ASP A 247 0.11 -5.54 24.19
C ASP A 247 1.55 -5.25 24.60
N ASN A 248 2.44 -4.93 23.63
CA ASN A 248 3.79 -4.51 23.93
C ASN A 248 3.83 -3.20 24.75
N GLN A 249 3.01 -2.21 24.39
CA GLN A 249 2.95 -0.95 25.14
C GLN A 249 2.46 -1.17 26.59
N MET A 250 1.51 -2.08 26.79
CA MET A 250 1.04 -2.43 28.14
C MET A 250 2.12 -3.12 28.99
N LYS A 251 2.94 -3.99 28.41
CA LYS A 251 4.06 -4.67 29.10
C LYS A 251 5.15 -3.70 29.53
N PHE A 252 5.38 -2.61 28.80
CA PHE A 252 6.35 -1.56 29.17
C PHE A 252 5.81 -0.54 30.21
N GLY A 253 4.62 -0.78 30.79
CA GLY A 253 4.04 0.07 31.84
C GLY A 253 3.31 1.32 31.32
N ILE A 254 3.16 1.49 30.01
CA ILE A 254 2.44 2.61 29.40
C ILE A 254 0.97 2.20 29.19
N ASN A 255 0.25 1.97 30.31
CA ASN A 255 -1.13 1.49 30.28
C ASN A 255 -2.09 2.43 29.52
N ILE A 256 -1.87 3.75 29.58
CA ILE A 256 -2.72 4.74 28.91
C ILE A 256 -2.64 4.58 27.39
N LEU A 257 -1.46 4.47 26.81
CA LEU A 257 -1.30 4.34 25.36
C LEU A 257 -1.83 2.99 24.86
N GLY A 258 -1.57 1.90 25.57
CA GLY A 258 -2.12 0.58 25.24
C GLY A 258 -3.66 0.59 25.28
N THR A 259 -4.25 1.20 26.31
CA THR A 259 -5.71 1.34 26.45
C THR A 259 -6.29 2.18 25.30
N LEU A 260 -5.64 3.29 24.92
CA LEU A 260 -6.07 4.11 23.78
C LEU A 260 -5.99 3.33 22.45
N LEU A 261 -4.96 2.53 22.25
CA LEU A 261 -4.83 1.69 21.06
C LEU A 261 -5.94 0.63 20.98
N TYR A 262 -6.28 -0.03 22.07
CA TYR A 262 -7.43 -0.94 22.11
C TYR A 262 -8.77 -0.21 21.87
N GLY A 263 -8.94 0.98 22.45
CA GLY A 263 -10.12 1.82 22.21
C GLY A 263 -10.25 2.22 20.73
N THR A 264 -9.16 2.65 20.09
CA THR A 264 -9.16 2.99 18.67
C THR A 264 -9.40 1.78 17.77
N LEU A 265 -8.84 0.62 18.12
CA LEU A 265 -9.13 -0.64 17.42
C LEU A 265 -10.61 -1.00 17.52
N PHE A 266 -11.20 -0.91 18.70
CA PHE A 266 -12.63 -1.19 18.90
C PHE A 266 -13.50 -0.27 18.05
N ILE A 267 -13.23 1.03 18.06
CA ILE A 267 -13.95 2.01 17.23
C ILE A 267 -13.77 1.70 15.73
N ALA A 268 -12.56 1.36 15.31
CA ALA A 268 -12.26 1.00 13.92
C ALA A 268 -13.05 -0.25 13.49
N LEU A 269 -13.14 -1.27 14.34
CA LEU A 269 -13.91 -2.48 14.08
C LEU A 269 -15.42 -2.22 14.00
N LEU A 270 -15.95 -1.38 14.89
CA LEU A 270 -17.35 -0.94 14.79
C LEU A 270 -17.62 -0.19 13.49
N PHE A 271 -16.71 0.68 13.10
CA PHE A 271 -16.83 1.43 11.85
C PHE A 271 -16.70 0.54 10.61
N LEU A 272 -15.80 -0.45 10.62
CA LEU A 272 -15.72 -1.48 9.57
C LEU A 272 -17.01 -2.30 9.49
N GLY A 273 -17.57 -2.71 10.63
CA GLY A 273 -18.88 -3.38 10.70
C GLY A 273 -19.99 -2.53 10.10
N TYR A 274 -20.02 -1.23 10.42
CA TYR A 274 -20.97 -0.28 9.83
C TYR A 274 -20.79 -0.17 8.31
N ILE A 275 -19.56 -0.01 7.81
CA ILE A 275 -19.26 0.08 6.38
C ILE A 275 -19.65 -1.23 5.66
N PHE A 276 -19.45 -2.37 6.28
CA PHE A 276 -19.86 -3.66 5.74
C PHE A 276 -21.38 -3.76 5.61
N TYR A 277 -22.11 -3.32 6.64
CA TYR A 277 -23.56 -3.51 6.74
C TYR A 277 -24.37 -2.41 6.03
N TYR A 278 -23.87 -1.19 5.99
CA TYR A 278 -24.57 -0.03 5.44
C TYR A 278 -25.03 -0.17 3.97
N PRO A 279 -24.20 -0.66 3.03
CA PRO A 279 -24.63 -0.88 1.66
C PRO A 279 -25.77 -1.90 1.54
N ILE A 280 -25.77 -2.93 2.40
CA ILE A 280 -26.80 -3.97 2.45
C ILE A 280 -28.14 -3.36 2.87
N ILE A 281 -28.12 -2.53 3.91
CA ILE A 281 -29.34 -1.83 4.39
C ILE A 281 -29.87 -0.88 3.32
N LYS A 282 -29.00 -0.10 2.68
CA LYS A 282 -29.41 0.88 1.68
C LYS A 282 -30.01 0.23 0.43
N VAL A 283 -29.46 -0.89 -0.01
CA VAL A 283 -30.02 -1.67 -1.12
C VAL A 283 -31.39 -2.22 -0.74
N LYS A 284 -31.55 -2.82 0.45
CA LYS A 284 -32.84 -3.32 0.95
C LYS A 284 -33.90 -2.21 1.06
N LYS A 285 -33.53 -1.03 1.56
CA LYS A 285 -34.49 0.11 1.64
C LYS A 285 -34.93 0.61 0.26
N LEU A 286 -34.04 0.57 -0.73
CA LEU A 286 -34.37 0.93 -2.10
C LEU A 286 -35.23 -0.13 -2.82
N GLU A 287 -35.19 -1.38 -2.35
CA GLU A 287 -36.06 -2.47 -2.84
C GLU A 287 -37.43 -2.45 -2.15
N ALA A 288 -37.50 -2.07 -0.87
CA ALA A 288 -38.74 -1.99 -0.09
C ALA A 288 -39.55 -0.71 -0.38
N GLY A 289 -38.95 0.33 -0.93
CA GLY A 289 -39.62 1.58 -1.30
C GLY A 289 -40.14 1.61 -2.74
N LYS A 290 -40.23 0.45 -3.40
CA LYS A 290 -40.97 0.16 -4.59
C LYS A 290 -42.23 -0.61 -4.24
#